data_7ff12f15505cdfa1e017e79973104824
#
_entry.id   7ff12f15505cdfa1e017e79973104824
#
_cell.length_a   1.000
_cell.length_b   1.000
_cell.length_c   1.000
_cell.angle_alpha   90.00
_cell.angle_beta   90.00
_cell.angle_gamma   90.00
#
_symmetry.space_group_name_H-M   'P 1'
#
loop_
_entity.id
_entity.type
_entity.pdbx_description
1 polymer ?
#
loop_
_entity_poly.entity_id
_entity_poly.type
_entity_poly.pdbx_seq_one_letter_code
_entity_poly.pdbx_strand_id
1 'polypeptide(L)'
;MFFNWASKSTALLALGLTATVTAPIVAPVVMVAPASAATLSDVQSHWARPFIEALADKGIITGFPDGTYKPNQPVTRAQFAAIVQKAFNKSPIRSSRGFADVASNYWAANAIDAAYETGFLSGYPNNQFRPDEQIPRVQVLVSLSSGLNLKADQATATTLAAYADARQIPSYATEGVAAATEDNIVVNYPNVSYLNPNDVTTRAEVAAFIYQALVKSGQIQPLATQLDVNRYIVKSNTSGTTVSTGGQTSGTDTQTTTQNPELRVAKGTKVNVKYEASDKVVVAPGESINMTVLTANDIKNSQGKILVPANSRIEGQLIPRYSGSTFLGTQFVAQRLLVGSQSYNNLNVTSPLVTAKAPEEVKPQSLEDAAITAAARTVANTVLGKPVKPTDILTTILTGRVPGTTTTTNTQNQLVIIDPEADLPLTFGSDFYLSAIASS
;
A
#
# COMPACT_ATOMS: atom_id res chain seq x y z
N MET A 1 10.12 20.12 -67.81
CA MET A 1 8.95 19.91 -68.67
C MET A 1 7.74 20.40 -67.89
N PHE A 2 7.13 21.44 -68.49
CA PHE A 2 5.96 22.13 -67.99
C PHE A 2 4.69 21.27 -68.18
N PHE A 3 3.69 21.40 -67.33
CA PHE A 3 2.32 21.67 -67.80
C PHE A 3 1.46 22.23 -66.64
N ASN A 4 1.01 23.43 -66.90
CA ASN A 4 0.08 24.28 -66.20
C ASN A 4 -1.33 24.03 -66.80
N TRP A 5 -2.41 23.93 -66.03
CA TRP A 5 -3.75 24.15 -66.56
C TRP A 5 -4.62 24.92 -65.56
N ALA A 6 -4.87 26.15 -65.94
CA ALA A 6 -5.92 26.99 -65.42
C ALA A 6 -7.17 26.82 -66.34
N SER A 7 -8.35 26.76 -65.81
CA SER A 7 -9.56 27.13 -66.54
C SER A 7 -10.51 27.94 -65.67
N LYS A 8 -10.84 29.07 -66.22
CA LYS A 8 -11.81 30.07 -65.73
C LYS A 8 -13.21 29.63 -66.16
N SER A 9 -14.22 29.92 -65.37
CA SER A 9 -15.60 30.09 -65.84
C SER A 9 -16.41 31.01 -64.97
N THR A 10 -16.78 31.99 -65.53
CA THR A 10 -17.66 33.14 -65.65
C THR A 10 -18.90 33.09 -64.74
N ALA A 11 -19.20 34.30 -64.27
CA ALA A 11 -20.32 34.74 -63.44
C ALA A 11 -21.68 34.67 -64.13
N LEU A 12 -22.73 34.50 -63.32
CA LEU A 12 -24.07 35.00 -63.64
C LEU A 12 -24.69 35.56 -62.34
N LEU A 13 -24.98 36.85 -62.37
CA LEU A 13 -25.78 37.59 -61.38
C LEU A 13 -27.23 37.16 -61.49
N ALA A 14 -27.85 36.84 -60.31
CA ALA A 14 -29.30 36.92 -60.15
C ALA A 14 -29.63 37.56 -58.81
N LEU A 15 -30.17 38.77 -58.86
CA LEU A 15 -30.70 39.50 -57.72
C LEU A 15 -32.01 38.81 -57.27
N GLY A 16 -32.03 38.28 -56.06
CA GLY A 16 -33.23 37.84 -55.37
C GLY A 16 -33.23 38.36 -53.96
N LEU A 17 -34.07 39.36 -53.71
CA LEU A 17 -34.31 39.91 -52.37
C LEU A 17 -35.13 38.89 -51.60
N THR A 18 -34.57 38.23 -50.60
CA THR A 18 -35.29 37.45 -49.60
C THR A 18 -34.84 37.88 -48.20
N ALA A 19 -35.80 38.33 -47.41
CA ALA A 19 -35.62 38.72 -46.03
C ALA A 19 -35.11 37.53 -45.21
N THR A 20 -33.87 37.59 -44.73
CA THR A 20 -33.31 36.59 -43.83
C THR A 20 -33.71 36.91 -42.40
N VAL A 21 -34.63 36.11 -41.86
CA VAL A 21 -34.87 35.99 -40.44
C VAL A 21 -33.65 35.31 -39.84
N THR A 22 -32.78 36.09 -39.18
CA THR A 22 -31.65 35.55 -38.41
C THR A 22 -32.18 34.94 -37.11
N ALA A 23 -32.50 33.64 -37.13
CA ALA A 23 -32.64 32.87 -35.89
C ALA A 23 -31.24 32.64 -35.28
N PRO A 24 -31.02 32.92 -33.98
CA PRO A 24 -29.74 32.58 -33.35
C PRO A 24 -29.58 31.07 -33.33
N ILE A 25 -28.57 30.57 -34.00
CA ILE A 25 -28.13 29.16 -33.88
C ILE A 25 -27.53 29.03 -32.48
N VAL A 26 -28.35 28.58 -31.52
CA VAL A 26 -27.84 28.09 -30.25
C VAL A 26 -27.18 26.75 -30.54
N ALA A 27 -25.86 26.76 -30.75
CA ALA A 27 -25.11 25.54 -30.80
C ALA A 27 -25.26 24.83 -29.43
N PRO A 28 -25.62 23.53 -29.41
CA PRO A 28 -25.63 22.79 -28.15
C PRO A 28 -24.21 22.78 -27.60
N VAL A 29 -24.01 23.43 -26.45
CA VAL A 29 -22.80 23.22 -25.66
C VAL A 29 -22.82 21.75 -25.23
N VAL A 30 -22.11 20.90 -25.95
CA VAL A 30 -21.83 19.55 -25.51
C VAL A 30 -20.99 19.73 -24.25
N MET A 31 -21.61 19.67 -23.08
CA MET A 31 -20.90 19.45 -21.85
C MET A 31 -20.26 18.06 -21.99
N VAL A 32 -18.97 18.05 -22.33
CA VAL A 32 -18.13 16.86 -22.16
C VAL A 32 -18.13 16.61 -20.65
N ALA A 33 -18.93 15.65 -20.21
CA ALA A 33 -18.86 15.17 -18.83
C ALA A 33 -17.39 14.83 -18.57
N PRO A 34 -16.81 15.26 -17.42
CA PRO A 34 -15.46 14.83 -17.07
C PRO A 34 -15.45 13.31 -17.15
N ALA A 35 -14.47 12.75 -17.85
CA ALA A 35 -14.29 11.31 -17.94
C ALA A 35 -14.28 10.78 -16.50
N SER A 36 -15.33 10.08 -16.13
CA SER A 36 -15.43 9.46 -14.81
C SER A 36 -14.19 8.60 -14.65
N ALA A 37 -13.36 8.90 -13.64
CA ALA A 37 -12.19 8.08 -13.36
C ALA A 37 -12.66 6.62 -13.30
N ALA A 38 -12.06 5.77 -14.12
CA ALA A 38 -12.42 4.36 -14.18
C ALA A 38 -12.31 3.79 -12.77
N THR A 39 -13.41 3.30 -12.23
CA THR A 39 -13.46 2.77 -10.87
C THR A 39 -12.53 1.56 -10.83
N LEU A 40 -11.40 1.70 -10.15
CA LEU A 40 -10.43 0.63 -9.98
C LEU A 40 -11.04 -0.46 -9.09
N SER A 41 -11.31 -1.62 -9.67
CA SER A 41 -12.16 -2.64 -9.05
C SER A 41 -11.56 -3.25 -7.78
N ASP A 42 -10.24 -3.34 -7.70
CA ASP A 42 -9.50 -4.02 -6.64
C ASP A 42 -9.04 -3.09 -5.49
N VAL A 43 -9.42 -1.80 -5.54
CA VAL A 43 -9.06 -0.85 -4.47
C VAL A 43 -10.22 -0.49 -3.55
N GLN A 44 -11.44 -0.94 -3.84
CA GLN A 44 -12.66 -0.49 -3.16
C GLN A 44 -12.64 -0.72 -1.63
N SER A 45 -12.07 -1.82 -1.17
CA SER A 45 -11.88 -2.14 0.25
C SER A 45 -10.43 -1.99 0.72
N HIS A 46 -9.54 -1.47 -0.15
CA HIS A 46 -8.11 -1.37 0.17
C HIS A 46 -7.82 -0.14 1.02
N TRP A 47 -6.93 -0.26 2.03
CA TRP A 47 -6.59 0.83 2.93
C TRP A 47 -6.10 2.10 2.22
N ALA A 48 -5.34 1.93 1.14
CA ALA A 48 -4.75 3.05 0.38
C ALA A 48 -5.72 3.66 -0.65
N ARG A 49 -6.98 3.21 -0.72
CA ARG A 49 -7.95 3.70 -1.69
C ARG A 49 -7.99 5.22 -1.83
N PRO A 50 -8.07 6.02 -0.73
CA PRO A 50 -8.14 7.47 -0.86
C PRO A 50 -6.92 8.09 -1.54
N PHE A 51 -5.72 7.56 -1.29
CA PHE A 51 -4.49 8.01 -1.93
C PHE A 51 -4.47 7.64 -3.41
N ILE A 52 -4.86 6.39 -3.73
CA ILE A 52 -4.86 5.86 -5.08
C ILE A 52 -5.86 6.63 -5.96
N GLU A 53 -7.11 6.79 -5.51
CA GLU A 53 -8.14 7.51 -6.24
C GLU A 53 -7.72 8.97 -6.49
N ALA A 54 -7.23 9.67 -5.47
CA ALA A 54 -6.80 11.06 -5.60
C ALA A 54 -5.64 11.26 -6.59
N LEU A 55 -4.71 10.32 -6.67
CA LEU A 55 -3.61 10.38 -7.63
C LEU A 55 -4.02 9.93 -9.04
N ALA A 56 -4.95 9.00 -9.15
CA ALA A 56 -5.53 8.56 -10.41
C ALA A 56 -6.35 9.69 -11.06
N ASP A 57 -7.17 10.40 -10.29
CA ASP A 57 -7.94 11.57 -10.75
C ASP A 57 -7.04 12.68 -11.32
N LYS A 58 -5.82 12.78 -10.80
CA LYS A 58 -4.79 13.72 -11.31
C LYS A 58 -3.94 13.17 -12.46
N GLY A 59 -4.17 11.92 -12.87
CA GLY A 59 -3.39 11.26 -13.93
C GLY A 59 -1.94 10.93 -13.55
N ILE A 60 -1.58 11.07 -12.27
CA ILE A 60 -0.22 10.77 -11.76
C ILE A 60 0.04 9.27 -11.80
N ILE A 61 -0.96 8.48 -11.42
CA ILE A 61 -0.93 7.03 -11.53
C ILE A 61 -2.07 6.53 -12.41
N THR A 62 -1.92 5.32 -12.95
CA THR A 62 -2.93 4.68 -13.79
C THR A 62 -3.13 3.22 -13.39
N GLY A 63 -4.35 2.72 -13.59
CA GLY A 63 -4.65 1.29 -13.50
C GLY A 63 -4.17 0.53 -14.73
N PHE A 64 -4.47 -0.76 -14.74
CA PHE A 64 -4.24 -1.67 -15.87
C PHE A 64 -5.47 -1.72 -16.80
N PRO A 65 -5.29 -2.20 -18.06
CA PRO A 65 -6.41 -2.32 -19.00
C PRO A 65 -7.55 -3.23 -18.54
N ASP A 66 -7.28 -4.12 -17.58
CA ASP A 66 -8.27 -5.00 -16.95
C ASP A 66 -9.14 -4.31 -15.87
N GLY A 67 -8.98 -2.99 -15.69
CA GLY A 67 -9.72 -2.20 -14.70
C GLY A 67 -9.19 -2.34 -13.27
N THR A 68 -8.03 -2.97 -13.07
CA THR A 68 -7.40 -3.12 -11.74
C THR A 68 -6.29 -2.10 -11.53
N TYR A 69 -5.91 -1.87 -10.27
CA TYR A 69 -4.72 -1.10 -9.89
C TYR A 69 -3.56 -1.97 -9.43
N LYS A 70 -3.86 -3.15 -8.93
CA LYS A 70 -2.93 -4.11 -8.31
C LYS A 70 -2.15 -3.48 -7.15
N PRO A 71 -2.85 -3.00 -6.09
CA PRO A 71 -2.27 -2.19 -5.02
C PRO A 71 -1.11 -2.89 -4.28
N ASN A 72 -1.17 -4.21 -4.16
CA ASN A 72 -0.15 -4.99 -3.44
C ASN A 72 1.03 -5.44 -4.33
N GLN A 73 1.02 -5.11 -5.62
CA GLN A 73 2.10 -5.46 -6.52
C GLN A 73 3.35 -4.62 -6.22
N PRO A 74 4.55 -5.24 -6.20
CA PRO A 74 5.82 -4.52 -6.08
C PRO A 74 6.03 -3.48 -7.19
N VAL A 75 6.78 -2.43 -6.87
CA VAL A 75 7.16 -1.37 -7.82
C VAL A 75 8.63 -1.49 -8.17
N THR A 76 8.95 -1.44 -9.47
CA THR A 76 10.35 -1.36 -9.91
C THR A 76 10.89 0.07 -9.86
N ARG A 77 12.21 0.23 -9.89
CA ARG A 77 12.88 1.52 -9.92
C ARG A 77 12.47 2.36 -11.14
N ALA A 78 12.30 1.72 -12.29
CA ALA A 78 11.80 2.38 -13.51
C ALA A 78 10.35 2.86 -13.37
N GLN A 79 9.47 2.04 -12.79
CA GLN A 79 8.08 2.42 -12.52
C GLN A 79 8.01 3.60 -11.53
N PHE A 80 8.84 3.57 -10.49
CA PHE A 80 8.90 4.67 -9.54
C PHE A 80 9.42 5.95 -10.20
N ALA A 81 10.46 5.90 -11.05
CA ALA A 81 10.94 7.04 -11.82
C ALA A 81 9.82 7.68 -12.68
N ALA A 82 9.00 6.84 -13.34
CA ALA A 82 7.87 7.31 -14.15
C ALA A 82 6.78 8.00 -13.28
N ILE A 83 6.52 7.50 -12.08
CA ILE A 83 5.56 8.12 -11.15
C ILE A 83 6.11 9.46 -10.66
N VAL A 84 7.37 9.53 -10.26
CA VAL A 84 8.02 10.75 -9.78
C VAL A 84 8.03 11.84 -10.85
N GLN A 85 8.37 11.50 -12.10
CA GLN A 85 8.35 12.43 -13.24
C GLN A 85 6.95 13.04 -13.46
N LYS A 86 5.90 12.22 -13.31
CA LYS A 86 4.51 12.72 -13.44
C LYS A 86 4.05 13.54 -12.23
N ALA A 87 4.51 13.16 -11.03
CA ALA A 87 4.08 13.79 -9.80
C ALA A 87 4.72 15.18 -9.57
N PHE A 88 5.98 15.35 -9.94
CA PHE A 88 6.75 16.53 -9.57
C PHE A 88 7.32 17.24 -10.79
N ASN A 89 6.86 18.47 -11.03
CA ASN A 89 7.44 19.35 -12.05
C ASN A 89 8.63 20.13 -11.44
N LYS A 90 9.83 19.56 -11.51
CA LYS A 90 11.06 20.16 -10.98
C LYS A 90 12.06 20.46 -12.07
N SER A 91 12.79 21.59 -11.91
CA SER A 91 13.91 21.91 -12.77
C SER A 91 15.08 20.96 -12.51
N PRO A 92 15.82 20.56 -13.55
CA PRO A 92 17.05 19.80 -13.40
C PRO A 92 18.08 20.52 -12.53
N ILE A 93 18.75 19.77 -11.65
CA ILE A 93 19.89 20.24 -10.83
C ILE A 93 21.23 19.70 -11.35
N ARG A 94 21.17 18.78 -12.29
CA ARG A 94 22.34 18.15 -12.96
C ARG A 94 21.90 17.58 -14.32
N SER A 95 22.85 17.29 -15.18
CA SER A 95 22.59 16.66 -16.49
C SER A 95 22.73 15.14 -16.40
N SER A 96 21.84 14.42 -17.07
CA SER A 96 22.00 12.99 -17.29
C SER A 96 22.94 12.73 -18.46
N ARG A 97 23.71 11.64 -18.35
CA ARG A 97 24.51 11.06 -19.44
C ARG A 97 23.97 9.70 -19.87
N GLY A 98 22.79 9.35 -19.34
CA GLY A 98 22.22 8.03 -19.46
C GLY A 98 22.91 7.01 -18.55
N PHE A 99 22.36 5.81 -18.51
CA PHE A 99 22.87 4.69 -17.72
C PHE A 99 23.23 3.52 -18.64
N ALA A 100 24.27 2.79 -18.31
CA ALA A 100 24.80 1.70 -19.14
C ALA A 100 23.79 0.56 -19.37
N ASP A 101 22.88 0.36 -18.44
CA ASP A 101 21.84 -0.67 -18.45
C ASP A 101 20.45 -0.15 -18.86
N VAL A 102 20.35 1.08 -19.34
CA VAL A 102 19.11 1.69 -19.84
C VAL A 102 19.30 2.05 -21.32
N ALA A 103 18.72 1.24 -22.18
CA ALA A 103 18.74 1.54 -23.61
C ALA A 103 17.91 2.80 -23.93
N SER A 104 18.32 3.57 -24.94
CA SER A 104 17.62 4.81 -25.30
C SER A 104 16.16 4.62 -25.73
N ASN A 105 15.81 3.42 -26.18
CA ASN A 105 14.44 3.01 -26.52
C ASN A 105 13.70 2.31 -25.36
N TYR A 106 14.31 2.24 -24.19
CA TYR A 106 13.62 1.67 -23.02
C TYR A 106 12.42 2.55 -22.65
N TRP A 107 11.29 1.94 -22.34
CA TRP A 107 10.02 2.64 -22.12
C TRP A 107 10.09 3.76 -21.08
N ALA A 108 10.96 3.64 -20.08
CA ALA A 108 11.12 4.60 -18.99
C ALA A 108 12.42 5.43 -19.11
N ALA A 109 13.16 5.37 -20.21
CA ALA A 109 14.46 6.06 -20.34
C ALA A 109 14.36 7.55 -19.98
N ASN A 110 13.41 8.27 -20.57
CA ASN A 110 13.19 9.70 -20.30
C ASN A 110 12.80 9.96 -18.84
N ALA A 111 12.03 9.05 -18.21
CA ALA A 111 11.62 9.20 -16.83
C ALA A 111 12.79 8.95 -15.87
N ILE A 112 13.65 8.01 -16.19
CA ILE A 112 14.86 7.69 -15.43
C ILE A 112 15.81 8.89 -15.47
N ASP A 113 16.06 9.46 -16.67
CA ASP A 113 16.88 10.64 -16.83
C ASP A 113 16.31 11.83 -16.04
N ALA A 114 15.01 12.10 -16.18
CA ALA A 114 14.34 13.17 -15.43
C ALA A 114 14.43 12.98 -13.91
N ALA A 115 14.21 11.76 -13.41
CA ALA A 115 14.32 11.46 -11.98
C ALA A 115 15.76 11.62 -11.46
N TYR A 116 16.75 11.29 -12.28
CA TYR A 116 18.14 11.54 -11.98
C TYR A 116 18.47 13.03 -11.99
N GLU A 117 18.11 13.74 -13.03
CA GLU A 117 18.39 15.17 -13.21
C GLU A 117 17.77 16.05 -12.13
N THR A 118 16.57 15.70 -11.68
CA THR A 118 15.83 16.42 -10.62
C THR A 118 16.22 16.02 -9.21
N GLY A 119 17.14 15.04 -9.06
CA GLY A 119 17.68 14.63 -7.77
C GLY A 119 16.82 13.64 -6.98
N PHE A 120 15.73 13.13 -7.55
CA PHE A 120 14.92 12.08 -6.90
C PHE A 120 15.64 10.74 -6.86
N LEU A 121 16.23 10.31 -7.96
CA LEU A 121 16.93 9.05 -8.02
C LEU A 121 18.41 9.23 -8.40
N SER A 122 19.22 8.31 -7.92
CA SER A 122 20.63 8.16 -8.29
C SER A 122 20.88 6.80 -8.89
N GLY A 123 21.96 6.68 -9.67
CA GLY A 123 22.45 5.39 -10.15
C GLY A 123 23.28 4.68 -9.11
N TYR A 124 23.66 3.46 -9.46
CA TYR A 124 24.62 2.61 -8.72
C TYR A 124 26.05 2.75 -9.30
N PRO A 125 27.06 2.23 -8.64
CA PRO A 125 28.40 2.10 -9.21
C PRO A 125 28.37 1.49 -10.61
N ASN A 126 29.38 1.81 -11.44
CA ASN A 126 29.50 1.37 -12.82
C ASN A 126 28.41 1.93 -13.76
N ASN A 127 27.88 3.11 -13.44
CA ASN A 127 26.88 3.81 -14.25
C ASN A 127 25.61 2.95 -14.52
N GLN A 128 25.18 2.17 -13.55
CA GLN A 128 23.96 1.36 -13.64
C GLN A 128 22.81 2.04 -12.94
N PHE A 129 21.59 1.88 -13.48
CA PHE A 129 20.35 2.32 -12.85
C PHE A 129 19.57 1.17 -12.22
N ARG A 130 19.66 -0.03 -12.80
CA ARG A 130 18.91 -1.24 -12.45
C ARG A 130 17.40 -1.02 -12.56
N PRO A 131 16.88 -0.75 -13.76
CA PRO A 131 15.49 -0.32 -13.97
C PRO A 131 14.45 -1.33 -13.50
N ASP A 132 14.72 -2.62 -13.62
CA ASP A 132 13.80 -3.69 -13.27
C ASP A 132 13.95 -4.18 -11.82
N GLU A 133 14.93 -3.64 -11.07
CA GLU A 133 15.08 -3.93 -9.65
C GLU A 133 13.90 -3.33 -8.87
N GLN A 134 13.29 -4.14 -7.99
CA GLN A 134 12.23 -3.68 -7.12
C GLN A 134 12.78 -2.71 -6.07
N ILE A 135 12.08 -1.60 -5.85
CA ILE A 135 12.56 -0.54 -4.98
C ILE A 135 12.16 -0.78 -3.52
N PRO A 136 13.13 -0.86 -2.57
CA PRO A 136 12.83 -0.96 -1.15
C PRO A 136 12.17 0.32 -0.61
N ARG A 137 11.36 0.18 0.45
CA ARG A 137 10.66 1.30 1.10
C ARG A 137 11.61 2.43 1.49
N VAL A 138 12.75 2.08 2.08
CA VAL A 138 13.77 3.05 2.48
C VAL A 138 14.29 3.87 1.30
N GLN A 139 14.46 3.26 0.12
CA GLN A 139 14.94 3.96 -1.07
C GLN A 139 13.88 4.93 -1.64
N VAL A 140 12.60 4.59 -1.56
CA VAL A 140 11.50 5.51 -1.93
C VAL A 140 11.53 6.75 -1.04
N LEU A 141 11.63 6.58 0.28
CA LEU A 141 11.67 7.69 1.22
C LEU A 141 12.90 8.58 1.03
N VAL A 142 14.08 7.98 0.89
CA VAL A 142 15.32 8.73 0.58
C VAL A 142 15.19 9.47 -0.75
N SER A 143 14.59 8.87 -1.76
CA SER A 143 14.34 9.50 -3.06
C SER A 143 13.45 10.74 -2.91
N LEU A 144 12.33 10.63 -2.19
CA LEU A 144 11.42 11.75 -1.97
C LEU A 144 12.09 12.87 -1.16
N SER A 145 12.81 12.52 -0.10
CA SER A 145 13.54 13.50 0.71
C SER A 145 14.61 14.22 -0.13
N SER A 146 15.40 13.49 -0.91
CA SER A 146 16.43 14.07 -1.78
C SER A 146 15.81 14.96 -2.87
N GLY A 147 14.81 14.45 -3.58
CA GLY A 147 14.15 15.17 -4.66
C GLY A 147 13.44 16.44 -4.21
N LEU A 148 12.89 16.45 -3.00
CA LEU A 148 12.22 17.62 -2.42
C LEU A 148 13.14 18.49 -1.55
N ASN A 149 14.43 18.14 -1.43
CA ASN A 149 15.43 18.82 -0.59
C ASN A 149 14.98 18.92 0.89
N LEU A 150 14.33 17.86 1.40
CA LEU A 150 13.91 17.82 2.79
C LEU A 150 15.11 17.62 3.71
N LYS A 151 15.01 18.22 4.89
CA LYS A 151 16.01 18.07 5.96
C LYS A 151 15.29 17.79 7.25
N ALA A 152 15.90 16.94 8.08
CA ALA A 152 15.41 16.75 9.43
C ALA A 152 15.82 17.96 10.29
N ASP A 153 14.85 18.54 10.99
CA ASP A 153 15.08 19.65 11.90
C ASP A 153 15.54 19.17 13.29
N GLN A 154 15.22 17.91 13.62
CA GLN A 154 15.59 17.27 14.88
C GLN A 154 16.77 16.32 14.71
N ALA A 155 17.36 15.94 15.84
CA ALA A 155 18.36 14.87 15.82
C ALA A 155 17.76 13.59 15.24
N THR A 156 18.37 13.05 14.20
CA THR A 156 17.92 11.86 13.45
C THR A 156 17.53 10.71 14.37
N ALA A 157 18.31 10.45 15.44
CA ALA A 157 18.01 9.39 16.39
C ALA A 157 16.69 9.60 17.14
N THR A 158 16.35 10.86 17.44
CA THR A 158 15.09 11.22 18.12
C THR A 158 13.89 10.93 17.22
N THR A 159 13.95 11.38 15.97
CA THR A 159 12.87 11.16 15.00
C THR A 159 12.69 9.68 14.70
N LEU A 160 13.80 8.96 14.49
CA LEU A 160 13.76 7.53 14.15
C LEU A 160 13.36 6.64 15.34
N ALA A 161 13.39 7.14 16.58
CA ALA A 161 12.86 6.41 17.74
C ALA A 161 11.36 6.10 17.65
N ALA A 162 10.62 6.74 16.71
CA ALA A 162 9.26 6.39 16.37
C ALA A 162 9.12 4.96 15.80
N TYR A 163 10.22 4.37 15.31
CA TYR A 163 10.18 3.04 14.67
C TYR A 163 10.83 1.98 15.55
N ALA A 164 10.08 0.92 15.83
CA ALA A 164 10.57 -0.25 16.57
C ALA A 164 11.72 -0.98 15.85
N ASP A 165 11.75 -0.86 14.53
CA ASP A 165 12.75 -1.44 13.64
C ASP A 165 13.79 -0.43 13.12
N ALA A 166 13.94 0.72 13.79
CA ALA A 166 14.89 1.77 13.41
C ALA A 166 16.32 1.25 13.16
N ARG A 167 16.74 0.23 13.89
CA ARG A 167 18.08 -0.39 13.73
C ARG A 167 18.28 -1.09 12.37
N GLN A 168 17.21 -1.38 11.65
CA GLN A 168 17.26 -1.98 10.31
C GLN A 168 17.42 -0.94 9.21
N ILE A 169 17.29 0.36 9.53
CA ILE A 169 17.48 1.44 8.59
C ILE A 169 18.97 1.54 8.25
N PRO A 170 19.35 1.39 6.95
CA PRO A 170 20.74 1.54 6.54
C PRO A 170 21.27 2.94 6.87
N SER A 171 22.55 3.04 7.22
CA SER A 171 23.16 4.31 7.64
C SER A 171 23.05 5.43 6.59
N TYR A 172 23.10 5.10 5.31
CA TYR A 172 22.94 6.08 4.23
C TYR A 172 21.54 6.70 4.16
N ALA A 173 20.56 6.04 4.77
CA ALA A 173 19.14 6.41 4.65
C ALA A 173 18.60 7.13 5.90
N THR A 174 19.32 7.12 7.01
CA THR A 174 18.81 7.61 8.29
C THR A 174 18.35 9.06 8.23
N GLU A 175 19.13 9.95 7.61
CA GLU A 175 18.78 11.37 7.46
C GLU A 175 17.54 11.56 6.56
N GLY A 176 17.51 10.89 5.40
CA GLY A 176 16.39 11.00 4.48
C GLY A 176 15.09 10.45 5.06
N VAL A 177 15.15 9.33 5.81
CA VAL A 177 13.97 8.77 6.49
C VAL A 177 13.51 9.70 7.62
N ALA A 178 14.42 10.27 8.39
CA ALA A 178 14.05 11.23 9.44
C ALA A 178 13.35 12.45 8.83
N ALA A 179 13.90 13.04 7.78
CA ALA A 179 13.29 14.17 7.08
C ALA A 179 11.88 13.82 6.53
N ALA A 180 11.74 12.66 5.87
CA ALA A 180 10.43 12.19 5.40
C ALA A 180 9.42 11.98 6.53
N THR A 181 9.89 11.56 7.71
CA THR A 181 9.05 11.34 8.88
C THR A 181 8.57 12.68 9.48
N GLU A 182 9.46 13.64 9.64
CA GLU A 182 9.12 14.98 10.16
C GLU A 182 8.14 15.71 9.26
N ASP A 183 8.23 15.48 7.95
CA ASP A 183 7.34 16.06 6.96
C ASP A 183 6.06 15.25 6.71
N ASN A 184 5.76 14.24 7.55
CA ASN A 184 4.58 13.38 7.48
C ASN A 184 4.42 12.65 6.13
N ILE A 185 5.52 12.36 5.44
CA ILE A 185 5.50 11.63 4.17
C ILE A 185 5.36 10.13 4.41
N VAL A 186 5.86 9.63 5.52
CA VAL A 186 5.84 8.21 5.84
C VAL A 186 4.43 7.76 6.21
N VAL A 187 3.95 6.74 5.50
CA VAL A 187 2.67 6.07 5.78
C VAL A 187 2.95 4.59 6.01
N ASN A 188 2.73 4.14 7.23
CA ASN A 188 2.99 2.75 7.62
C ASN A 188 1.68 2.03 7.91
N TYR A 189 1.25 1.23 6.97
CA TYR A 189 0.09 0.36 7.14
C TYR A 189 0.57 -1.08 7.40
N PRO A 190 -0.06 -1.80 8.30
CA PRO A 190 -1.13 -1.37 9.21
C PRO A 190 -0.60 -0.79 10.54
N ASN A 191 0.70 -0.79 10.78
CA ASN A 191 1.32 -0.38 12.03
C ASN A 191 2.34 0.74 11.85
N VAL A 192 2.03 1.91 12.35
CA VAL A 192 2.86 3.12 12.22
C VAL A 192 4.25 2.98 12.84
N SER A 193 4.40 2.08 13.83
CA SER A 193 5.66 1.89 14.55
C SER A 193 6.68 1.02 13.81
N TYR A 194 6.37 0.51 12.63
CA TYR A 194 7.29 -0.29 11.82
C TYR A 194 7.48 0.34 10.45
N LEU A 195 8.72 0.72 10.17
CA LEU A 195 9.09 1.26 8.87
C LEU A 195 9.18 0.16 7.80
N ASN A 196 9.64 -1.03 8.19
CA ASN A 196 9.99 -2.14 7.30
C ASN A 196 10.93 -1.67 6.17
N PRO A 197 12.10 -1.10 6.49
CA PRO A 197 12.91 -0.32 5.56
C PRO A 197 13.38 -1.13 4.34
N ASN A 198 13.63 -2.41 4.53
CA ASN A 198 14.18 -3.31 3.50
C ASN A 198 13.11 -4.07 2.72
N ASP A 199 11.83 -3.95 3.11
CA ASP A 199 10.74 -4.56 2.36
C ASP A 199 10.57 -3.85 1.02
N VAL A 200 10.20 -4.61 -0.01
CA VAL A 200 9.88 -4.06 -1.32
C VAL A 200 8.61 -3.21 -1.23
N THR A 201 8.66 -2.03 -1.82
CA THR A 201 7.53 -1.10 -1.78
C THR A 201 6.43 -1.55 -2.74
N THR A 202 5.20 -1.61 -2.25
CA THR A 202 4.02 -1.90 -3.06
C THR A 202 3.51 -0.65 -3.80
N ARG A 203 2.69 -0.84 -4.84
CA ARG A 203 2.03 0.24 -5.56
C ARG A 203 1.15 1.12 -4.66
N ALA A 204 0.51 0.51 -3.67
CA ALA A 204 -0.28 1.21 -2.66
C ALA A 204 0.57 2.13 -1.76
N GLU A 205 1.70 1.63 -1.30
CA GLU A 205 2.62 2.39 -0.46
C GLU A 205 3.28 3.54 -1.23
N VAL A 206 3.69 3.28 -2.48
CA VAL A 206 4.19 4.36 -3.35
C VAL A 206 3.13 5.43 -3.53
N ALA A 207 1.87 5.06 -3.78
CA ALA A 207 0.78 6.03 -3.90
C ALA A 207 0.62 6.86 -2.62
N ALA A 208 0.66 6.22 -1.44
CA ALA A 208 0.54 6.94 -0.18
C ALA A 208 1.71 7.90 0.06
N PHE A 209 2.96 7.47 -0.18
CA PHE A 209 4.14 8.32 -0.01
C PHE A 209 4.17 9.50 -1.01
N ILE A 210 3.85 9.25 -2.27
CA ILE A 210 3.76 10.31 -3.31
C ILE A 210 2.65 11.31 -2.94
N TYR A 211 1.49 10.84 -2.48
CA TYR A 211 0.41 11.72 -2.05
C TYR A 211 0.88 12.66 -0.94
N GLN A 212 1.48 12.10 0.12
CA GLN A 212 1.98 12.90 1.25
C GLN A 212 3.09 13.88 0.82
N ALA A 213 3.97 13.46 -0.08
CA ALA A 213 5.01 14.33 -0.64
C ALA A 213 4.43 15.50 -1.46
N LEU A 214 3.32 15.28 -2.18
CA LEU A 214 2.58 16.33 -2.88
C LEU A 214 1.85 17.27 -1.91
N VAL A 215 1.33 16.76 -0.80
CA VAL A 215 0.76 17.59 0.29
C VAL A 215 1.85 18.46 0.88
N LYS A 216 3.01 17.89 1.23
CA LYS A 216 4.16 18.64 1.78
C LYS A 216 4.64 19.74 0.82
N SER A 217 4.66 19.47 -0.48
CA SER A 217 5.05 20.47 -1.49
C SER A 217 3.94 21.47 -1.85
N GLY A 218 2.79 21.42 -1.18
CA GLY A 218 1.66 22.33 -1.39
C GLY A 218 0.90 22.13 -2.72
N GLN A 219 1.15 21.04 -3.43
CA GLN A 219 0.53 20.77 -4.73
C GLN A 219 -0.88 20.18 -4.65
N ILE A 220 -1.17 19.54 -3.53
CA ILE A 220 -2.51 19.00 -3.24
C ILE A 220 -2.89 19.25 -1.78
N GLN A 221 -4.20 19.23 -1.50
CA GLN A 221 -4.68 19.36 -0.13
C GLN A 221 -4.57 18.03 0.61
N PRO A 222 -4.35 18.06 1.95
CA PRO A 222 -4.43 16.87 2.78
C PRO A 222 -5.79 16.19 2.64
N LEU A 223 -5.82 14.86 2.82
CA LEU A 223 -7.08 14.12 2.96
C LEU A 223 -7.90 14.66 4.13
N ALA A 224 -9.22 14.53 4.03
CA ALA A 224 -10.12 14.92 5.11
C ALA A 224 -9.74 14.21 6.42
N THR A 225 -9.66 14.96 7.53
CA THR A 225 -9.12 14.49 8.82
C THR A 225 -9.86 13.29 9.42
N GLN A 226 -11.15 13.14 9.10
CA GLN A 226 -12.00 12.03 9.54
C GLN A 226 -11.76 10.71 8.82
N LEU A 227 -10.92 10.68 7.78
CA LEU A 227 -10.61 9.43 7.10
C LEU A 227 -9.68 8.55 7.92
N ASP A 228 -10.08 7.31 8.14
CA ASP A 228 -9.33 6.31 8.91
C ASP A 228 -7.88 6.13 8.45
N VAL A 229 -7.61 6.35 7.17
CA VAL A 229 -6.27 6.20 6.59
C VAL A 229 -5.24 7.17 7.17
N ASN A 230 -5.68 8.33 7.70
CA ASN A 230 -4.78 9.32 8.31
C ASN A 230 -4.05 8.79 9.56
N ARG A 231 -4.59 7.77 10.21
CA ARG A 231 -3.95 7.12 11.37
C ARG A 231 -2.65 6.38 11.00
N TYR A 232 -2.46 6.07 9.72
CA TYR A 232 -1.24 5.41 9.23
C TYR A 232 -0.13 6.37 8.84
N ILE A 233 -0.41 7.68 8.82
CA ILE A 233 0.61 8.71 8.61
C ILE A 233 1.45 8.81 9.87
N VAL A 234 2.74 8.56 9.74
CA VAL A 234 3.67 8.70 10.87
C VAL A 234 3.87 10.18 11.16
N LYS A 235 3.62 10.57 12.41
CA LYS A 235 3.86 11.93 12.87
C LYS A 235 5.11 11.95 13.76
N SER A 236 6.01 12.89 13.52
CA SER A 236 7.11 13.12 14.44
C SER A 236 6.55 13.61 15.77
N ASN A 237 7.11 13.11 16.87
CA ASN A 237 6.78 13.59 18.22
C ASN A 237 7.42 14.97 18.43
N THR A 238 6.91 15.98 17.70
CA THR A 238 7.30 17.36 17.94
C THR A 238 6.52 17.86 19.14
N SER A 239 6.96 17.50 20.34
CA SER A 239 6.62 18.26 21.54
C SER A 239 7.39 19.57 21.45
N GLY A 240 6.79 20.53 20.76
CA GLY A 240 7.28 21.92 20.79
C GLY A 240 7.19 22.42 22.20
N THR A 241 8.31 22.46 22.91
CA THR A 241 8.49 23.26 24.10
C THR A 241 8.51 24.73 23.66
N THR A 242 7.35 25.31 23.42
CA THR A 242 7.20 26.76 23.46
C THR A 242 7.20 27.13 24.92
N VAL A 243 8.33 27.63 25.40
CA VAL A 243 8.38 28.43 26.65
C VAL A 243 7.53 29.66 26.38
N SER A 244 6.27 29.63 26.76
CA SER A 244 5.43 30.82 26.87
C SER A 244 5.40 31.25 28.32
N THR A 245 6.11 32.34 28.62
CA THR A 245 6.01 33.06 29.88
C THR A 245 4.70 33.86 29.87
N GLY A 246 3.80 33.51 30.77
CA GLY A 246 2.77 34.47 31.23
C GLY A 246 1.31 34.07 30.99
N GLY A 247 0.61 33.69 32.07
CA GLY A 247 -0.76 34.15 32.35
C GLY A 247 -1.94 33.22 32.07
N GLN A 248 -2.35 32.49 33.12
CA GLN A 248 -3.75 32.26 33.58
C GLN A 248 -4.75 31.46 32.76
N THR A 249 -5.09 30.29 33.35
CA THR A 249 -6.42 29.65 33.52
C THR A 249 -7.30 29.38 32.28
N SER A 250 -7.38 28.13 31.87
CA SER A 250 -8.62 27.35 31.86
C SER A 250 -8.33 25.92 31.43
N GLY A 251 -8.90 24.94 32.12
CA GLY A 251 -8.63 23.53 31.99
C GLY A 251 -8.89 22.99 30.59
N THR A 252 -7.97 22.19 30.12
CA THR A 252 -8.19 21.19 29.12
C THR A 252 -7.33 20.01 29.49
N ASP A 253 -7.96 18.88 29.79
CA ASP A 253 -7.34 17.65 30.24
C ASP A 253 -6.28 17.18 29.24
N THR A 254 -5.02 17.46 29.54
CA THR A 254 -3.90 16.71 28.98
C THR A 254 -3.84 15.40 29.76
N GLN A 255 -4.54 14.36 29.31
CA GLN A 255 -4.34 13.02 29.82
C GLN A 255 -2.91 12.58 29.52
N THR A 256 -2.02 12.87 30.45
CA THR A 256 -0.81 12.09 30.65
C THR A 256 -1.29 10.70 31.05
N THR A 257 -1.42 9.79 30.10
CA THR A 257 -1.79 8.39 30.37
C THR A 257 -0.65 7.80 31.18
N THR A 258 -0.76 7.85 32.51
CA THR A 258 0.09 7.06 33.41
C THR A 258 -0.16 5.61 33.00
N GLN A 259 0.82 4.99 32.34
CA GLN A 259 0.72 3.59 31.91
C GLN A 259 0.55 2.73 33.16
N ASN A 260 -0.66 2.24 33.40
CA ASN A 260 -0.93 1.40 34.56
C ASN A 260 -0.33 0.00 34.31
N PRO A 261 0.68 -0.43 35.08
CA PRO A 261 1.32 -1.73 34.90
C PRO A 261 0.34 -2.91 35.01
N GLU A 262 -0.77 -2.75 35.75
CA GLU A 262 -1.80 -3.77 35.87
C GLU A 262 -2.61 -4.01 34.60
N LEU A 263 -2.61 -3.05 33.66
CA LEU A 263 -3.34 -3.13 32.41
C LEU A 263 -2.40 -3.44 31.22
N ARG A 264 -1.18 -3.89 31.50
CA ARG A 264 -0.16 -4.19 30.51
C ARG A 264 -0.23 -5.64 30.04
N VAL A 265 -0.36 -5.85 28.72
CA VAL A 265 -0.01 -7.10 28.04
C VAL A 265 1.45 -7.00 27.63
N ALA A 266 2.29 -7.90 28.11
CA ALA A 266 3.73 -7.83 27.89
C ALA A 266 4.09 -8.19 26.42
N LYS A 267 5.15 -7.57 25.92
CA LYS A 267 5.80 -7.98 24.67
C LYS A 267 6.13 -9.47 24.70
N GLY A 268 5.91 -10.15 23.57
CA GLY A 268 6.14 -11.60 23.44
C GLY A 268 4.96 -12.46 23.91
N THR A 269 3.89 -11.86 24.45
CA THR A 269 2.67 -12.62 24.79
C THR A 269 2.10 -13.27 23.54
N LYS A 270 1.92 -14.59 23.60
CA LYS A 270 1.33 -15.38 22.52
C LYS A 270 -0.18 -15.49 22.72
N VAL A 271 -0.92 -15.41 21.63
CA VAL A 271 -2.39 -15.49 21.60
C VAL A 271 -2.78 -16.52 20.57
N ASN A 272 -3.37 -17.62 21.05
CA ASN A 272 -4.01 -18.55 20.13
C ASN A 272 -5.35 -17.96 19.68
N VAL A 273 -5.69 -18.20 18.44
CA VAL A 273 -6.90 -17.67 17.83
C VAL A 273 -7.84 -18.77 17.38
N LYS A 274 -9.12 -18.40 17.20
CA LYS A 274 -10.16 -19.19 16.54
C LYS A 274 -10.67 -18.44 15.35
N TYR A 275 -11.12 -19.15 14.34
CA TYR A 275 -11.75 -18.58 13.16
C TYR A 275 -13.09 -19.26 12.91
N GLU A 276 -14.18 -18.48 12.95
CA GLU A 276 -15.54 -19.04 12.92
C GLU A 276 -16.10 -19.24 11.50
N ALA A 277 -15.48 -18.60 10.48
CA ALA A 277 -16.05 -18.62 9.13
C ALA A 277 -15.73 -19.91 8.37
N SER A 278 -14.62 -20.57 8.67
CA SER A 278 -14.20 -21.83 8.03
C SER A 278 -12.96 -22.40 8.74
N ASP A 279 -12.74 -23.72 8.62
CA ASP A 279 -11.55 -24.35 9.20
C ASP A 279 -10.26 -23.92 8.50
N LYS A 280 -10.33 -23.56 7.23
CA LYS A 280 -9.18 -23.17 6.42
C LYS A 280 -9.50 -22.04 5.46
N VAL A 281 -8.47 -21.26 5.16
CA VAL A 281 -8.52 -20.15 4.17
C VAL A 281 -7.50 -20.41 3.09
N VAL A 282 -7.93 -20.32 1.82
CA VAL A 282 -7.05 -20.46 0.67
C VAL A 282 -6.92 -19.10 -0.01
N VAL A 283 -5.68 -18.60 -0.10
CA VAL A 283 -5.36 -17.30 -0.69
C VAL A 283 -4.40 -17.43 -1.86
N ALA A 284 -4.51 -16.52 -2.83
CA ALA A 284 -3.57 -16.43 -3.93
C ALA A 284 -2.26 -15.77 -3.48
N PRO A 285 -1.12 -16.10 -4.12
CA PRO A 285 0.12 -15.35 -3.92
C PRO A 285 -0.11 -13.86 -4.20
N GLY A 286 0.34 -13.01 -3.27
CA GLY A 286 0.19 -11.57 -3.41
C GLY A 286 -1.17 -10.99 -3.05
N GLU A 287 -2.11 -11.82 -2.65
CA GLU A 287 -3.43 -11.37 -2.21
C GLU A 287 -3.40 -10.87 -0.76
N SER A 288 -4.09 -9.75 -0.51
CA SER A 288 -4.37 -9.28 0.86
C SER A 288 -5.85 -9.42 1.14
N ILE A 289 -6.21 -10.02 2.27
CA ILE A 289 -7.61 -10.18 2.68
C ILE A 289 -7.83 -9.70 4.11
N ASN A 290 -8.96 -9.03 4.34
CA ASN A 290 -9.40 -8.71 5.67
C ASN A 290 -9.91 -9.98 6.36
N MET A 291 -9.53 -10.15 7.61
CA MET A 291 -9.89 -11.32 8.40
C MET A 291 -10.16 -10.93 9.85
N THR A 292 -11.16 -11.53 10.44
CA THR A 292 -11.46 -11.38 11.87
C THR A 292 -11.25 -12.73 12.55
N VAL A 293 -10.42 -12.73 13.57
CA VAL A 293 -10.21 -13.91 14.43
C VAL A 293 -10.63 -13.60 15.87
N LEU A 294 -10.90 -14.62 16.66
CA LEU A 294 -11.23 -14.49 18.07
C LEU A 294 -10.08 -15.01 18.92
N THR A 295 -9.86 -14.43 20.10
CA THR A 295 -8.93 -15.00 21.08
C THR A 295 -9.45 -16.37 21.55
N ALA A 296 -8.63 -17.41 21.45
CA ALA A 296 -9.01 -18.74 21.90
C ALA A 296 -9.05 -18.83 23.44
N ASN A 297 -8.20 -18.09 24.12
CA ASN A 297 -8.04 -18.08 25.57
C ASN A 297 -7.97 -16.65 26.12
N ASP A 298 -8.16 -16.51 27.43
CA ASP A 298 -7.92 -15.24 28.12
C ASP A 298 -6.46 -14.79 27.99
N ILE A 299 -6.25 -13.51 27.75
CA ILE A 299 -4.94 -12.89 27.85
C ILE A 299 -4.84 -12.23 29.24
N LYS A 300 -3.84 -12.63 30.01
CA LYS A 300 -3.63 -12.20 31.39
C LYS A 300 -2.37 -11.38 31.52
N ASN A 301 -2.34 -10.46 32.50
CA ASN A 301 -1.12 -9.80 32.90
C ASN A 301 -0.20 -10.72 33.73
N SER A 302 0.96 -10.22 34.13
CA SER A 302 1.93 -10.95 34.97
C SER A 302 1.40 -11.37 36.35
N GLN A 303 0.30 -10.77 36.81
CA GLN A 303 -0.36 -11.05 38.08
C GLN A 303 -1.54 -12.03 37.94
N GLY A 304 -1.81 -12.54 36.73
CA GLY A 304 -2.91 -13.47 36.46
C GLY A 304 -4.28 -12.79 36.25
N LYS A 305 -4.35 -11.45 36.29
CA LYS A 305 -5.58 -10.69 36.01
C LYS A 305 -5.91 -10.80 34.53
N ILE A 306 -7.15 -11.15 34.19
CA ILE A 306 -7.64 -11.18 32.82
C ILE A 306 -7.70 -9.76 32.28
N LEU A 307 -6.99 -9.49 31.20
CA LEU A 307 -6.99 -8.22 30.48
C LEU A 307 -7.85 -8.27 29.22
N VAL A 308 -7.77 -9.37 28.47
CA VAL A 308 -8.58 -9.63 27.28
C VAL A 308 -9.25 -10.98 27.47
N PRO A 309 -10.56 -11.04 27.59
CA PRO A 309 -11.29 -12.31 27.70
C PRO A 309 -11.16 -13.15 26.43
N ALA A 310 -11.29 -14.46 26.59
CA ALA A 310 -11.49 -15.37 25.45
C ALA A 310 -12.68 -14.91 24.59
N ASN A 311 -12.65 -15.24 23.32
CA ASN A 311 -13.62 -14.79 22.30
C ASN A 311 -13.65 -13.27 22.06
N SER A 312 -12.64 -12.54 22.51
CA SER A 312 -12.44 -11.15 22.08
C SER A 312 -12.05 -11.08 20.61
N ARG A 313 -12.64 -10.15 19.88
CA ARG A 313 -12.47 -10.05 18.43
C ARG A 313 -11.18 -9.31 18.08
N ILE A 314 -10.37 -9.89 17.19
CA ILE A 314 -9.19 -9.28 16.61
C ILE A 314 -9.43 -9.15 15.11
N GLU A 315 -9.60 -7.93 14.65
CA GLU A 315 -9.71 -7.61 13.23
C GLU A 315 -8.31 -7.31 12.68
N GLY A 316 -8.01 -7.85 11.52
CA GLY A 316 -6.71 -7.69 10.89
C GLY A 316 -6.74 -8.03 9.41
N GLN A 317 -5.56 -8.19 8.86
CA GLN A 317 -5.39 -8.51 7.44
C GLN A 317 -4.28 -9.55 7.26
N LEU A 318 -4.52 -10.50 6.37
CA LEU A 318 -3.46 -11.34 5.81
C LEU A 318 -2.75 -10.54 4.73
N ILE A 319 -1.46 -10.34 4.87
CA ILE A 319 -0.64 -9.51 3.98
C ILE A 319 0.46 -10.38 3.37
N PRO A 320 0.66 -10.34 2.03
CA PRO A 320 1.74 -11.04 1.38
C PRO A 320 3.10 -10.46 1.79
N ARG A 321 4.10 -11.33 1.94
CA ARG A 321 5.49 -10.96 2.23
C ARG A 321 6.40 -11.39 1.09
N TYR A 322 7.35 -10.55 0.74
CA TYR A 322 8.28 -10.76 -0.37
C TYR A 322 9.73 -10.60 0.06
N SER A 323 10.63 -11.29 -0.65
CA SER A 323 12.07 -11.00 -0.65
C SER A 323 12.49 -10.78 -2.10
N GLY A 324 12.80 -9.53 -2.45
CA GLY A 324 12.90 -9.15 -3.85
C GLY A 324 11.58 -9.43 -4.60
N SER A 325 11.65 -10.14 -5.72
CA SER A 325 10.46 -10.57 -6.49
C SER A 325 9.83 -11.87 -5.98
N THR A 326 10.47 -12.54 -5.04
CA THR A 326 10.03 -13.86 -4.58
C THR A 326 8.97 -13.70 -3.49
N PHE A 327 7.79 -14.26 -3.73
CA PHE A 327 6.76 -14.38 -2.71
C PHE A 327 7.23 -15.38 -1.65
N LEU A 328 7.27 -14.93 -0.38
CA LEU A 328 7.70 -15.75 0.75
C LEU A 328 6.53 -16.46 1.45
N GLY A 329 5.36 -15.85 1.39
CA GLY A 329 4.19 -16.32 2.11
C GLY A 329 3.29 -15.17 2.51
N THR A 330 2.34 -15.43 3.39
CA THR A 330 1.42 -14.42 3.93
C THR A 330 1.52 -14.35 5.44
N GLN A 331 1.22 -13.20 6.03
CA GLN A 331 1.28 -12.96 7.47
C GLN A 331 0.02 -12.24 7.91
N PHE A 332 -0.61 -12.71 8.97
CA PHE A 332 -1.70 -11.96 9.60
C PHE A 332 -1.13 -10.82 10.46
N VAL A 333 -1.67 -9.62 10.25
CA VAL A 333 -1.34 -8.42 11.02
C VAL A 333 -2.62 -7.88 11.64
N ALA A 334 -2.67 -7.87 12.96
CA ALA A 334 -3.81 -7.36 13.70
C ALA A 334 -3.86 -5.83 13.59
N GLN A 335 -5.05 -5.29 13.38
CA GLN A 335 -5.30 -3.85 13.25
C GLN A 335 -6.09 -3.32 14.44
N ARG A 336 -7.06 -4.09 14.91
CA ARG A 336 -7.98 -3.69 15.96
C ARG A 336 -8.32 -4.86 16.86
N LEU A 337 -8.27 -4.62 18.17
CA LEU A 337 -8.77 -5.53 19.21
C LEU A 337 -10.03 -4.93 19.81
N LEU A 338 -11.07 -5.71 19.88
CA LEU A 338 -12.34 -5.35 20.51
C LEU A 338 -12.50 -6.17 21.80
N VAL A 339 -12.60 -5.46 22.92
CA VAL A 339 -12.80 -6.06 24.25
C VAL A 339 -14.07 -5.46 24.85
N GLY A 340 -15.16 -6.21 24.88
CA GLY A 340 -16.47 -5.68 25.22
C GLY A 340 -16.88 -4.56 24.28
N SER A 341 -17.17 -3.36 24.80
CA SER A 341 -17.49 -2.15 24.03
C SER A 341 -16.26 -1.33 23.66
N GLN A 342 -15.08 -1.69 24.13
CA GLN A 342 -13.83 -0.94 23.89
C GLN A 342 -13.14 -1.42 22.61
N SER A 343 -12.59 -0.46 21.87
CA SER A 343 -11.83 -0.71 20.65
C SER A 343 -10.41 -0.17 20.80
N TYR A 344 -9.44 -1.03 20.58
CA TYR A 344 -8.02 -0.71 20.65
C TYR A 344 -7.40 -0.84 19.27
N ASN A 345 -6.82 0.24 18.78
CA ASN A 345 -6.16 0.31 17.49
C ASN A 345 -4.62 0.32 17.67
N ASN A 346 -3.88 0.30 16.57
CA ASN A 346 -2.41 0.34 16.55
C ASN A 346 -1.78 -0.84 17.31
N LEU A 347 -2.34 -2.02 17.12
CA LEU A 347 -1.80 -3.23 17.69
C LEU A 347 -0.51 -3.64 16.98
N ASN A 348 0.55 -3.86 17.75
CA ASN A 348 1.73 -4.54 17.26
C ASN A 348 1.59 -6.05 17.53
N VAL A 349 0.68 -6.70 16.79
CA VAL A 349 0.33 -8.10 16.97
C VAL A 349 0.30 -8.78 15.60
N THR A 350 1.17 -9.76 15.41
CA THR A 350 1.32 -10.47 14.13
C THR A 350 1.40 -11.97 14.32
N SER A 351 1.05 -12.71 13.28
CA SER A 351 1.35 -14.16 13.18
C SER A 351 2.78 -14.40 12.69
N PRO A 352 3.28 -15.63 12.77
CA PRO A 352 4.38 -16.09 11.95
C PRO A 352 4.07 -15.93 10.45
N LEU A 353 5.10 -16.03 9.61
CA LEU A 353 4.93 -16.11 8.17
C LEU A 353 4.36 -17.50 7.81
N VAL A 354 3.22 -17.52 7.13
CA VAL A 354 2.61 -18.74 6.61
C VAL A 354 3.05 -18.91 5.16
N THR A 355 3.81 -19.95 4.91
CA THR A 355 4.30 -20.31 3.56
C THR A 355 3.36 -21.30 2.90
N ALA A 356 3.48 -21.46 1.58
CA ALA A 356 2.75 -22.52 0.89
C ALA A 356 3.20 -23.88 1.45
N LYS A 357 2.23 -24.68 1.89
CA LYS A 357 2.49 -26.04 2.40
C LYS A 357 2.79 -26.98 1.23
N ALA A 358 3.66 -27.96 1.47
CA ALA A 358 3.88 -29.02 0.49
C ALA A 358 2.58 -29.82 0.27
N PRO A 359 2.31 -30.26 -0.97
CA PRO A 359 1.08 -31.00 -1.28
C PRO A 359 0.85 -32.24 -0.40
N GLU A 360 1.91 -32.85 0.08
CA GLU A 360 1.88 -34.05 0.93
C GLU A 360 1.37 -33.78 2.36
N GLU A 361 1.42 -32.51 2.81
CA GLU A 361 1.00 -32.11 4.16
C GLU A 361 -0.50 -31.81 4.27
N VAL A 362 -1.20 -31.74 3.14
CA VAL A 362 -2.61 -31.33 3.10
C VAL A 362 -3.50 -32.52 2.76
N LYS A 363 -4.36 -32.91 3.69
CA LYS A 363 -5.32 -33.99 3.46
C LYS A 363 -6.53 -33.45 2.68
N PRO A 364 -7.01 -34.16 1.61
CA PRO A 364 -8.15 -33.69 0.80
C PRO A 364 -9.41 -33.40 1.61
N GLN A 365 -9.74 -34.26 2.58
CA GLN A 365 -10.92 -34.14 3.44
C GLN A 365 -10.89 -32.89 4.35
N SER A 366 -9.72 -32.32 4.61
CA SER A 366 -9.60 -31.14 5.47
C SER A 366 -9.90 -29.82 4.75
N LEU A 367 -10.29 -29.86 3.48
CA LEU A 367 -10.49 -28.68 2.63
C LEU A 367 -11.92 -28.57 2.10
N GLU A 368 -12.82 -29.48 2.47
CA GLU A 368 -14.22 -29.45 1.99
C GLU A 368 -14.92 -28.16 2.41
N ASP A 369 -14.62 -27.65 3.61
CA ASP A 369 -15.19 -26.43 4.19
C ASP A 369 -14.25 -25.22 4.09
N ALA A 370 -13.19 -25.28 3.26
CA ALA A 370 -12.24 -24.20 3.14
C ALA A 370 -12.84 -22.95 2.46
N ALA A 371 -12.63 -21.78 3.04
CA ALA A 371 -12.94 -20.51 2.40
C ALA A 371 -11.90 -20.21 1.30
N ILE A 372 -12.32 -20.25 0.04
CA ILE A 372 -11.45 -20.00 -1.10
C ILE A 372 -11.73 -18.58 -1.63
N THR A 373 -10.71 -17.73 -1.62
CA THR A 373 -10.85 -16.35 -2.09
C THR A 373 -11.12 -16.27 -3.60
N ALA A 374 -11.66 -15.14 -4.05
CA ALA A 374 -11.94 -14.90 -5.47
C ALA A 374 -10.65 -14.94 -6.31
N ALA A 375 -9.56 -14.36 -5.78
CA ALA A 375 -8.26 -14.37 -6.46
C ALA A 375 -7.65 -15.78 -6.52
N ALA A 376 -7.74 -16.57 -5.44
CA ALA A 376 -7.31 -17.95 -5.43
C ALA A 376 -8.10 -18.81 -6.44
N ARG A 377 -9.40 -18.58 -6.56
CA ARG A 377 -10.25 -19.20 -7.59
C ARG A 377 -9.82 -18.83 -9.01
N THR A 378 -9.49 -17.56 -9.22
CA THR A 378 -9.02 -17.08 -10.54
C THR A 378 -7.69 -17.71 -10.93
N VAL A 379 -6.74 -17.77 -10.00
CA VAL A 379 -5.45 -18.46 -10.23
C VAL A 379 -5.66 -19.93 -10.59
N ALA A 380 -6.50 -20.64 -9.82
CA ALA A 380 -6.82 -22.03 -10.10
C ALA A 380 -7.51 -22.23 -11.47
N ASN A 381 -8.46 -21.38 -11.83
CA ASN A 381 -9.14 -21.41 -13.13
C ASN A 381 -8.16 -21.19 -14.29
N THR A 382 -7.20 -20.25 -14.12
CA THR A 382 -6.18 -19.96 -15.12
C THR A 382 -5.24 -21.13 -15.31
N VAL A 383 -4.81 -21.77 -14.23
CA VAL A 383 -3.94 -22.97 -14.28
C VAL A 383 -4.65 -24.15 -14.92
N LEU A 384 -5.93 -24.34 -14.63
CA LEU A 384 -6.72 -25.49 -15.12
C LEU A 384 -7.37 -25.26 -16.48
N GLY A 385 -7.36 -24.02 -17.00
CA GLY A 385 -7.93 -23.67 -18.30
C GLY A 385 -9.45 -23.83 -18.42
N LYS A 386 -10.16 -24.03 -17.30
CA LYS A 386 -11.60 -24.19 -17.22
C LYS A 386 -12.12 -23.74 -15.85
N PRO A 387 -13.40 -23.34 -15.73
CA PRO A 387 -14.03 -23.12 -14.43
C PRO A 387 -13.98 -24.38 -13.60
N VAL A 388 -13.47 -24.28 -12.37
CA VAL A 388 -13.22 -25.42 -11.49
C VAL A 388 -14.22 -25.47 -10.33
N LYS A 389 -14.58 -26.67 -9.97
CA LYS A 389 -15.28 -26.93 -8.71
C LYS A 389 -14.29 -26.79 -7.56
N PRO A 390 -14.73 -26.47 -6.32
CA PRO A 390 -13.86 -26.41 -5.15
C PRO A 390 -12.98 -27.67 -5.00
N THR A 391 -13.51 -28.85 -5.28
CA THR A 391 -12.79 -30.14 -5.25
C THR A 391 -11.65 -30.24 -6.27
N ASP A 392 -11.79 -29.64 -7.44
CA ASP A 392 -10.73 -29.65 -8.48
C ASP A 392 -9.59 -28.69 -8.12
N ILE A 393 -9.91 -27.53 -7.50
CA ILE A 393 -8.93 -26.60 -6.95
C ILE A 393 -8.06 -27.34 -5.94
N LEU A 394 -8.69 -28.12 -5.08
CA LEU A 394 -8.04 -28.93 -4.06
C LEU A 394 -7.06 -29.94 -4.67
N THR A 395 -7.48 -30.67 -5.70
CA THR A 395 -6.63 -31.64 -6.36
C THR A 395 -5.40 -30.98 -6.99
N THR A 396 -5.55 -29.81 -7.61
CA THR A 396 -4.44 -29.07 -8.22
C THR A 396 -3.48 -28.50 -7.19
N ILE A 397 -4.00 -27.96 -6.07
CA ILE A 397 -3.18 -27.48 -4.96
C ILE A 397 -2.39 -28.62 -4.34
N LEU A 398 -3.05 -29.77 -4.12
CA LEU A 398 -2.47 -30.92 -3.43
C LEU A 398 -1.45 -31.69 -4.26
N THR A 399 -1.63 -31.77 -5.57
CA THR A 399 -0.79 -32.59 -6.43
C THR A 399 0.26 -31.77 -7.18
N GLY A 400 0.12 -30.44 -7.21
CA GLY A 400 0.93 -29.58 -8.10
C GLY A 400 0.76 -29.95 -9.57
N ARG A 401 -0.20 -30.79 -9.90
CA ARG A 401 -0.47 -31.30 -11.23
C ARG A 401 -1.86 -30.89 -11.69
N VAL A 402 -1.93 -30.37 -12.90
CA VAL A 402 -3.20 -30.17 -13.59
C VAL A 402 -3.71 -31.54 -14.02
N PRO A 403 -4.94 -31.95 -13.63
CA PRO A 403 -5.50 -33.22 -14.10
C PRO A 403 -5.49 -33.32 -15.62
N GLY A 404 -4.79 -34.31 -16.17
CA GLY A 404 -4.68 -34.55 -17.60
C GLY A 404 -3.50 -33.88 -18.32
N THR A 405 -2.57 -33.24 -17.60
CA THR A 405 -1.35 -32.65 -18.17
C THR A 405 -0.09 -33.14 -17.44
N THR A 406 1.06 -33.11 -18.14
CA THR A 406 2.38 -33.41 -17.58
C THR A 406 3.07 -32.16 -17.00
N THR A 407 2.39 -31.02 -16.98
CA THR A 407 2.96 -29.73 -16.60
C THR A 407 2.95 -29.55 -15.08
N THR A 408 4.11 -29.40 -14.50
CA THR A 408 4.29 -28.98 -13.08
C THR A 408 4.05 -27.48 -12.97
N THR A 409 3.24 -27.04 -12.00
CA THR A 409 2.98 -25.62 -11.75
C THR A 409 4.26 -24.94 -11.28
N ASN A 410 4.55 -23.76 -11.84
CA ASN A 410 5.66 -22.91 -11.41
C ASN A 410 5.40 -22.46 -9.97
N THR A 411 6.41 -22.49 -9.10
CA THR A 411 6.34 -22.10 -7.69
C THR A 411 5.77 -20.69 -7.43
N GLN A 412 5.73 -19.84 -8.44
CA GLN A 412 5.17 -18.48 -8.33
C GLN A 412 3.63 -18.42 -8.27
N ASN A 413 2.92 -19.50 -8.62
CA ASN A 413 1.46 -19.55 -8.61
C ASN A 413 0.89 -20.49 -7.54
N GLN A 414 1.71 -20.87 -6.58
CA GLN A 414 1.31 -21.81 -5.54
C GLN A 414 0.39 -21.11 -4.52
N LEU A 415 -0.85 -21.58 -4.40
CA LEU A 415 -1.81 -21.08 -3.41
C LEU A 415 -1.33 -21.34 -1.98
N VAL A 416 -1.63 -20.44 -1.07
CA VAL A 416 -1.34 -20.61 0.35
C VAL A 416 -2.59 -21.10 1.06
N ILE A 417 -2.46 -22.23 1.75
CA ILE A 417 -3.52 -22.80 2.58
C ILE A 417 -3.17 -22.46 4.03
N ILE A 418 -4.09 -21.79 4.69
CA ILE A 418 -3.94 -21.33 6.06
C ILE A 418 -4.95 -22.06 6.92
N ASP A 419 -4.49 -22.68 7.98
CA ASP A 419 -5.28 -23.12 9.10
C ASP A 419 -5.20 -22.02 10.18
N PRO A 420 -6.24 -21.19 10.36
CA PRO A 420 -6.13 -20.05 11.24
C PRO A 420 -5.78 -20.41 12.69
N GLU A 421 -6.25 -21.52 13.19
CA GLU A 421 -5.99 -21.97 14.57
C GLU A 421 -4.55 -22.47 14.74
N ALA A 422 -4.02 -23.18 13.74
CA ALA A 422 -2.67 -23.75 13.77
C ALA A 422 -1.59 -22.79 13.27
N ASP A 423 -1.88 -22.04 12.19
CA ASP A 423 -0.88 -21.27 11.45
C ASP A 423 -0.81 -19.80 11.90
N LEU A 424 -1.82 -19.29 12.63
CA LEU A 424 -1.89 -17.90 13.06
C LEU A 424 -1.78 -17.70 14.59
N PRO A 425 -0.84 -18.35 15.31
CA PRO A 425 -0.59 -17.97 16.70
C PRO A 425 -0.05 -16.52 16.69
N LEU A 426 -0.83 -15.59 17.25
CA LEU A 426 -0.45 -14.19 17.26
C LEU A 426 0.56 -13.90 18.38
N THR A 427 1.42 -12.90 18.17
CA THR A 427 2.39 -12.48 19.16
C THR A 427 2.40 -10.97 19.29
N PHE A 428 2.36 -10.44 20.52
CA PHE A 428 2.56 -9.02 20.78
C PHE A 428 4.04 -8.64 20.56
N GLY A 429 4.31 -7.80 19.58
CA GLY A 429 5.66 -7.33 19.24
C GLY A 429 6.18 -6.24 20.17
N SER A 430 5.30 -5.58 20.94
CA SER A 430 5.60 -4.56 21.97
C SER A 430 4.67 -4.71 23.16
N ASP A 431 5.00 -4.04 24.26
CA ASP A 431 4.07 -3.88 25.38
C ASP A 431 2.81 -3.16 24.89
N PHE A 432 1.66 -3.64 25.34
CA PHE A 432 0.36 -3.09 25.00
C PHE A 432 -0.44 -2.79 26.26
N TYR A 433 -1.01 -1.59 26.34
CA TYR A 433 -1.73 -1.12 27.52
C TYR A 433 -3.20 -0.93 27.19
N LEU A 434 -4.07 -1.56 27.96
CA LEU A 434 -5.49 -1.32 27.88
C LEU A 434 -5.86 -0.07 28.68
N SER A 435 -6.86 0.68 28.21
CA SER A 435 -7.43 1.80 28.95
C SER A 435 -8.17 1.26 30.20
N ALA A 436 -8.03 1.95 31.31
CA ALA A 436 -8.86 1.66 32.49
C ALA A 436 -10.34 1.85 32.09
N ILE A 437 -11.18 0.83 32.31
CA ILE A 437 -12.63 1.00 32.19
C ILE A 437 -13.01 1.99 33.29
N ALA A 438 -13.51 3.17 32.92
CA ALA A 438 -14.13 4.06 33.89
C ALA A 438 -15.30 3.27 34.52
N SER A 439 -15.14 2.89 35.78
CA SER A 439 -16.22 2.29 36.55
C SER A 439 -17.34 3.33 36.66
N SER A 440 -18.43 3.10 35.95
CA SER A 440 -19.69 3.83 36.09
C SER A 440 -20.34 3.54 37.41
#